data_5531c24cc637bccb6c8c4e1846fd9ad2
#
_entry.id   5531c24cc637bccb6c8c4e1846fd9ad2
#
_cell.length_a   1.000
_cell.length_b   1.000
_cell.length_c   1.000
_cell.angle_alpha   90.00
_cell.angle_beta   90.00
_cell.angle_gamma   90.00
#
_symmetry.space_group_name_H-M   'P 1'
#
loop_
_entity.id
_entity.type
_entity.pdbx_description
1 polymer ?
#
loop_
_entity_poly.entity_id
_entity_poly.type
_entity_poly.pdbx_seq_one_letter_code
_entity_poly.pdbx_strand_id
1 'polypeptide(L)'
;PVERKYSFKSGVNIMFGCNNFCSYCIVPYVRGRERSRRPGEIIGEIKNLVEDGVVEVMLLGQNVNSYGKGLDEPLNFAQLLEEVEKIEGLERIRFMTSHPKDLSDELIGVMAKSKKICRHLHLPLQSGSSRILKAMNRRYTKEQYLALAEKIKTAIPDISLTTDIIVGFPGETEEDFEETLDVVRKVRFDSAFTFIYSKRTGTPAAAMENQVPEDVVKNRFDRLLKEVQDISAQVCGRDVHT
;
A
#
# COMPACT_ATOMS: atom_id res chain seq x y z
N PRO A 1 25.33 -13.25 -8.49
CA PRO A 1 24.72 -13.41 -7.17
C PRO A 1 24.16 -12.08 -6.70
N VAL A 2 22.89 -12.04 -6.32
CA VAL A 2 22.31 -10.84 -5.71
C VAL A 2 22.81 -10.76 -4.28
N GLU A 3 23.55 -9.72 -3.95
CA GLU A 3 24.02 -9.49 -2.58
C GLU A 3 22.81 -9.17 -1.68
N ARG A 4 22.48 -10.04 -0.75
CA ARG A 4 21.36 -9.87 0.18
C ARG A 4 21.87 -9.28 1.50
N LYS A 5 21.16 -8.26 2.02
CA LYS A 5 21.45 -7.69 3.34
C LYS A 5 21.22 -8.71 4.46
N TYR A 6 20.27 -9.64 4.28
CA TYR A 6 19.92 -10.70 5.23
C TYR A 6 19.88 -12.04 4.52
N SER A 7 20.42 -13.09 5.13
CA SER A 7 20.43 -14.44 4.56
C SER A 7 19.03 -15.07 4.50
N PHE A 8 18.17 -14.78 5.49
CA PHE A 8 16.89 -15.42 5.71
C PHE A 8 15.71 -14.76 4.95
N LYS A 9 15.89 -13.58 4.35
CA LYS A 9 14.80 -12.87 3.63
C LYS A 9 15.26 -12.24 2.33
N SER A 10 14.35 -12.18 1.35
CA SER A 10 14.60 -11.57 0.03
C SER A 10 13.40 -10.82 -0.51
N GLY A 11 13.66 -9.79 -1.32
CA GLY A 11 12.64 -9.14 -2.14
C GLY A 11 12.53 -9.83 -3.49
N VAL A 12 11.30 -10.02 -3.99
CA VAL A 12 11.02 -10.60 -5.30
C VAL A 12 10.12 -9.65 -6.08
N ASN A 13 10.64 -9.10 -7.17
CA ASN A 13 9.83 -8.26 -8.05
C ASN A 13 8.85 -9.14 -8.83
N ILE A 14 7.54 -8.88 -8.67
CA ILE A 14 6.50 -9.62 -9.40
C ILE A 14 5.96 -8.84 -10.60
N MET A 15 6.14 -7.51 -10.59
CA MET A 15 5.69 -6.63 -11.66
C MET A 15 6.48 -5.32 -11.69
N PHE A 16 6.38 -4.60 -12.79
CA PHE A 16 7.04 -3.32 -13.04
C PHE A 16 6.05 -2.32 -13.62
N GLY A 17 6.30 -1.01 -13.44
CA GLY A 17 5.48 0.06 -13.98
C GLY A 17 4.16 0.25 -13.24
N CYS A 18 3.38 1.25 -13.64
CA CYS A 18 2.08 1.55 -13.02
C CYS A 18 1.16 2.30 -13.99
N ASN A 19 -0.11 1.87 -14.07
CA ASN A 19 -1.13 2.49 -14.92
C ASN A 19 -2.11 3.40 -14.15
N ASN A 20 -1.84 3.71 -12.88
CA ASN A 20 -2.78 4.51 -12.06
C ASN A 20 -2.76 6.00 -12.41
N PHE A 21 -1.62 6.54 -12.88
CA PHE A 21 -1.48 7.94 -13.24
C PHE A 21 -2.01 8.90 -12.16
N CYS A 22 -1.71 8.62 -10.88
CA CYS A 22 -2.01 9.55 -9.80
C CYS A 22 -1.36 10.90 -10.12
N SER A 23 -2.10 12.01 -9.95
CA SER A 23 -1.69 13.33 -10.45
C SER A 23 -0.39 13.87 -9.85
N TYR A 24 0.02 13.37 -8.70
CA TYR A 24 1.26 13.74 -8.00
C TYR A 24 2.44 12.80 -8.31
N CYS A 25 2.22 11.68 -9.02
CA CYS A 25 3.18 10.59 -9.11
C CYS A 25 3.92 10.57 -10.45
N ILE A 26 5.26 10.54 -10.37
CA ILE A 26 6.13 10.47 -11.56
C ILE A 26 6.35 9.04 -12.08
N VAL A 27 5.99 8.02 -11.29
CA VAL A 27 6.30 6.61 -11.57
C VAL A 27 5.85 6.14 -12.97
N PRO A 28 4.61 6.41 -13.44
CA PRO A 28 4.20 5.97 -14.78
C PRO A 28 5.10 6.50 -15.90
N TYR A 29 5.67 7.68 -15.71
CA TYR A 29 6.51 8.36 -16.72
C TYR A 29 7.95 7.82 -16.73
N VAL A 30 8.47 7.37 -15.59
CA VAL A 30 9.86 6.91 -15.45
C VAL A 30 10.01 5.39 -15.47
N ARG A 31 8.96 4.63 -15.06
CA ARG A 31 8.97 3.16 -15.05
C ARG A 31 8.10 2.53 -16.14
N GLY A 32 7.34 3.36 -16.86
CA GLY A 32 6.48 2.92 -17.95
C GLY A 32 5.22 2.21 -17.51
N ARG A 33 4.58 1.56 -18.48
CA ARG A 33 3.32 0.82 -18.27
C ARG A 33 3.51 -0.40 -17.39
N GLU A 34 2.45 -0.79 -16.71
CA GLU A 34 2.37 -1.97 -15.89
C GLU A 34 2.64 -3.26 -16.69
N ARG A 35 3.53 -4.09 -16.17
CA ARG A 35 3.92 -5.38 -16.74
C ARG A 35 4.13 -6.38 -15.62
N SER A 36 3.36 -7.46 -15.64
CA SER A 36 3.53 -8.57 -14.70
C SER A 36 4.60 -9.55 -15.20
N ARG A 37 5.37 -10.11 -14.28
CA ARG A 37 6.24 -11.25 -14.59
C ARG A 37 5.42 -12.53 -14.65
N ARG A 38 5.88 -13.52 -15.41
CA ARG A 38 5.21 -14.81 -15.50
C ARG A 38 5.22 -15.54 -14.15
N PRO A 39 4.09 -16.17 -13.74
CA PRO A 39 4.01 -16.88 -12.46
C PRO A 39 5.11 -17.91 -12.27
N GLY A 40 5.41 -18.72 -13.32
CA GLY A 40 6.44 -19.74 -13.26
C GLY A 40 7.84 -19.20 -12.98
N GLU A 41 8.18 -18.00 -13.49
CA GLU A 41 9.46 -17.34 -13.21
C GLU A 41 9.55 -16.90 -11.74
N ILE A 42 8.45 -16.34 -11.20
CA ILE A 42 8.38 -15.90 -9.80
C ILE A 42 8.50 -17.10 -8.86
N ILE A 43 7.74 -18.17 -9.13
CA ILE A 43 7.75 -19.38 -8.32
C ILE A 43 9.12 -20.05 -8.37
N GLY A 44 9.74 -20.14 -9.55
CA GLY A 44 11.08 -20.68 -9.72
C GLY A 44 12.14 -19.88 -8.94
N GLU A 45 12.08 -18.55 -9.02
CA GLU A 45 12.97 -17.67 -8.25
C GLU A 45 12.81 -17.88 -6.74
N ILE A 46 11.56 -17.96 -6.24
CA ILE A 46 11.30 -18.17 -4.80
C ILE A 46 11.81 -19.53 -4.34
N LYS A 47 11.62 -20.59 -5.14
CA LYS A 47 12.14 -21.93 -4.82
C LYS A 47 13.66 -21.93 -4.70
N ASN A 48 14.37 -21.32 -5.65
CA ASN A 48 15.82 -21.18 -5.59
C ASN A 48 16.29 -20.38 -4.35
N LEU A 49 15.53 -19.32 -3.98
CA LEU A 49 15.81 -18.56 -2.77
C LEU A 49 15.62 -19.40 -1.50
N VAL A 50 14.60 -20.25 -1.46
CA VAL A 50 14.34 -21.16 -0.33
C VAL A 50 15.44 -22.22 -0.22
N GLU A 51 15.88 -22.80 -1.33
CA GLU A 51 17.02 -23.72 -1.38
C GLU A 51 18.31 -23.07 -0.85
N ASP A 52 18.46 -21.75 -1.01
CA ASP A 52 19.55 -20.93 -0.50
C ASP A 52 19.30 -20.39 0.93
N GLY A 53 18.33 -20.96 1.65
CA GLY A 53 18.05 -20.69 3.07
C GLY A 53 17.12 -19.49 3.35
N VAL A 54 16.46 -18.92 2.34
CA VAL A 54 15.47 -17.86 2.54
C VAL A 54 14.16 -18.46 3.05
N VAL A 55 13.63 -17.93 4.16
CA VAL A 55 12.36 -18.36 4.76
C VAL A 55 11.27 -17.28 4.65
N GLU A 56 11.63 -16.05 4.29
CA GLU A 56 10.69 -14.93 4.13
C GLU A 56 10.92 -14.23 2.79
N VAL A 57 9.82 -14.02 2.03
CA VAL A 57 9.85 -13.23 0.80
C VAL A 57 8.95 -12.00 0.92
N MET A 58 9.42 -10.89 0.34
CA MET A 58 8.65 -9.67 0.11
C MET A 58 8.34 -9.54 -1.38
N LEU A 59 7.07 -9.70 -1.77
CA LEU A 59 6.64 -9.49 -3.15
C LEU A 59 6.54 -7.99 -3.44
N LEU A 60 7.23 -7.55 -4.47
CA LEU A 60 7.43 -6.14 -4.80
C LEU A 60 6.83 -5.78 -6.15
N GLY A 61 6.20 -4.60 -6.20
CA GLY A 61 5.67 -3.99 -7.40
C GLY A 61 5.17 -2.58 -7.11
N GLN A 62 4.73 -1.85 -8.12
CA GLN A 62 4.18 -0.49 -7.94
C GLN A 62 2.70 -0.50 -7.51
N ASN A 63 1.99 -1.57 -7.80
CA ASN A 63 0.64 -1.89 -7.36
C ASN A 63 0.43 -3.41 -7.48
N VAL A 64 0.86 -4.15 -6.46
CA VAL A 64 0.84 -5.62 -6.52
C VAL A 64 -0.56 -6.21 -6.70
N ASN A 65 -1.60 -5.51 -6.26
CA ASN A 65 -2.99 -5.95 -6.41
C ASN A 65 -3.46 -6.04 -7.86
N SER A 66 -2.80 -5.32 -8.78
CA SER A 66 -3.11 -5.38 -10.22
C SER A 66 -2.32 -6.45 -10.97
N TYR A 67 -1.51 -7.25 -10.26
CA TYR A 67 -0.75 -8.33 -10.87
C TYR A 67 -1.63 -9.26 -11.72
N GLY A 68 -1.06 -9.74 -12.80
CA GLY A 68 -1.70 -10.65 -13.74
C GLY A 68 -2.37 -9.97 -14.93
N LYS A 69 -2.60 -8.66 -14.89
CA LYS A 69 -3.14 -7.92 -16.03
C LYS A 69 -2.15 -7.97 -17.20
N GLY A 70 -2.62 -8.46 -18.34
CA GLY A 70 -1.82 -8.57 -19.58
C GLY A 70 -0.93 -9.83 -19.69
N LEU A 71 -1.11 -10.81 -18.82
CA LEU A 71 -0.56 -12.15 -19.00
C LEU A 71 -1.44 -12.97 -19.96
N ASP A 72 -0.81 -13.79 -20.77
CA ASP A 72 -1.51 -14.72 -21.69
C ASP A 72 -2.34 -15.75 -20.92
N GLU A 73 -1.82 -16.20 -19.77
CA GLU A 73 -2.53 -17.03 -18.81
C GLU A 73 -3.03 -16.16 -17.67
N PRO A 74 -4.36 -15.96 -17.52
CA PRO A 74 -4.90 -15.10 -16.49
C PRO A 74 -4.69 -15.73 -15.10
N LEU A 75 -3.81 -15.11 -14.32
CA LEU A 75 -3.58 -15.45 -12.91
C LEU A 75 -3.47 -14.14 -12.12
N ASN A 76 -4.42 -13.91 -11.22
CA ASN A 76 -4.46 -12.69 -10.42
C ASN A 76 -3.53 -12.76 -9.20
N PHE A 77 -3.43 -11.68 -8.45
CA PHE A 77 -2.51 -11.61 -7.31
C PHE A 77 -2.90 -12.58 -6.18
N ALA A 78 -4.20 -12.77 -5.92
CA ALA A 78 -4.65 -13.71 -4.90
C ALA A 78 -4.23 -15.14 -5.26
N GLN A 79 -4.44 -15.55 -6.51
CA GLN A 79 -4.02 -16.85 -7.03
C GLN A 79 -2.50 -17.03 -7.02
N LEU A 80 -1.73 -15.96 -7.34
CA LEU A 80 -0.27 -16.02 -7.21
C LEU A 80 0.15 -16.29 -5.76
N LEU A 81 -0.49 -15.64 -4.79
CA LEU A 81 -0.21 -15.87 -3.36
C LEU A 81 -0.49 -17.32 -2.95
N GLU A 82 -1.59 -17.91 -3.44
CA GLU A 82 -1.91 -19.33 -3.18
C GLU A 82 -0.84 -20.28 -3.75
N GLU A 83 -0.31 -19.98 -4.93
CA GLU A 83 0.78 -20.78 -5.51
C GLU A 83 2.09 -20.61 -4.73
N VAL A 84 2.41 -19.39 -4.31
CA VAL A 84 3.61 -19.11 -3.50
C VAL A 84 3.50 -19.77 -2.12
N GLU A 85 2.31 -19.83 -1.52
CA GLU A 85 2.08 -20.48 -0.23
C GLU A 85 2.38 -22.00 -0.24
N LYS A 86 2.25 -22.66 -1.39
CA LYS A 86 2.56 -24.10 -1.55
C LYS A 86 4.05 -24.41 -1.49
N ILE A 87 4.94 -23.42 -1.58
CA ILE A 87 6.39 -23.63 -1.59
C ILE A 87 6.83 -24.11 -0.20
N GLU A 88 7.35 -25.33 -0.15
CA GLU A 88 7.91 -25.92 1.07
C GLU A 88 9.17 -25.14 1.50
N GLY A 89 9.40 -25.01 2.80
CA GLY A 89 10.52 -24.24 3.34
C GLY A 89 10.30 -22.72 3.41
N LEU A 90 9.35 -22.17 2.65
CA LEU A 90 8.94 -20.79 2.80
C LEU A 90 7.99 -20.67 4.01
N GLU A 91 8.31 -19.78 4.96
CA GLU A 91 7.52 -19.60 6.19
C GLU A 91 6.69 -18.32 6.17
N ARG A 92 7.17 -17.25 5.54
CA ARG A 92 6.51 -15.94 5.54
C ARG A 92 6.47 -15.29 4.17
N ILE A 93 5.30 -14.77 3.85
CA ILE A 93 5.02 -14.01 2.63
C ILE A 93 4.56 -12.61 3.03
N ARG A 94 5.26 -11.61 2.54
CA ARG A 94 4.88 -10.20 2.64
C ARG A 94 4.70 -9.60 1.25
N PHE A 95 3.93 -8.56 1.17
CA PHE A 95 3.84 -7.74 -0.03
C PHE A 95 3.61 -6.29 0.33
N MET A 96 3.98 -5.39 -0.58
CA MET A 96 3.83 -3.95 -0.38
C MET A 96 3.16 -3.28 -1.58
N THR A 97 2.67 -2.07 -1.34
CA THR A 97 2.13 -1.19 -2.37
C THR A 97 0.81 -1.70 -2.96
N SER A 98 -0.19 -1.80 -2.07
CA SER A 98 -1.57 -2.13 -2.44
C SER A 98 -2.35 -0.85 -2.77
N HIS A 99 -2.98 -0.79 -3.95
CA HIS A 99 -3.90 0.32 -4.25
C HIS A 99 -5.32 -0.07 -3.82
N PRO A 100 -6.04 0.76 -3.02
CA PRO A 100 -7.35 0.40 -2.46
C PRO A 100 -8.37 -0.06 -3.51
N LYS A 101 -8.39 0.58 -4.71
CA LYS A 101 -9.34 0.22 -5.78
C LYS A 101 -9.16 -1.18 -6.35
N ASP A 102 -7.94 -1.75 -6.24
CA ASP A 102 -7.60 -3.06 -6.83
C ASP A 102 -7.55 -4.18 -5.77
N LEU A 103 -7.89 -3.89 -4.52
CA LEU A 103 -7.93 -4.87 -3.44
C LEU A 103 -9.26 -5.64 -3.49
N SER A 104 -9.17 -6.90 -3.95
CA SER A 104 -10.34 -7.76 -4.16
C SER A 104 -10.77 -8.52 -2.91
N ASP A 105 -12.04 -8.95 -2.89
CA ASP A 105 -12.57 -9.83 -1.86
C ASP A 105 -11.86 -11.18 -1.82
N GLU A 106 -11.46 -11.69 -2.99
CA GLU A 106 -10.68 -12.90 -3.13
C GLU A 106 -9.34 -12.77 -2.40
N LEU A 107 -8.62 -11.64 -2.59
CA LEU A 107 -7.37 -11.37 -1.89
C LEU A 107 -7.55 -11.32 -0.37
N ILE A 108 -8.59 -10.65 0.12
CA ILE A 108 -8.92 -10.62 1.56
C ILE A 108 -9.17 -12.05 2.06
N GLY A 109 -9.90 -12.86 1.32
CA GLY A 109 -10.19 -14.26 1.66
C GLY A 109 -8.94 -15.14 1.71
N VAL A 110 -8.02 -14.97 0.76
CA VAL A 110 -6.73 -15.67 0.75
C VAL A 110 -5.88 -15.26 1.95
N MET A 111 -5.77 -13.97 2.23
CA MET A 111 -5.02 -13.46 3.40
C MET A 111 -5.60 -14.00 4.71
N ALA A 112 -6.94 -14.03 4.84
CA ALA A 112 -7.60 -14.49 6.05
C ALA A 112 -7.34 -15.98 6.36
N LYS A 113 -7.24 -16.82 5.32
CA LYS A 113 -7.04 -18.27 5.43
C LYS A 113 -5.55 -18.67 5.50
N SER A 114 -4.67 -17.87 4.96
CA SER A 114 -3.25 -18.19 4.86
C SER A 114 -2.57 -18.31 6.22
N LYS A 115 -1.64 -19.26 6.31
CA LYS A 115 -0.75 -19.45 7.47
C LYS A 115 0.61 -18.79 7.27
N LYS A 116 0.97 -18.43 6.04
CA LYS A 116 2.29 -17.87 5.69
C LYS A 116 2.22 -16.38 5.37
N ILE A 117 1.08 -15.87 4.89
CA ILE A 117 0.91 -14.44 4.63
C ILE A 117 0.85 -13.69 5.95
N CYS A 118 1.79 -12.75 6.13
CA CYS A 118 1.84 -11.95 7.35
C CYS A 118 0.58 -11.09 7.52
N ARG A 119 0.10 -10.99 8.77
CA ARG A 119 -1.07 -10.18 9.15
C ARG A 119 -0.74 -8.68 9.13
N HIS A 120 -0.24 -8.22 8.01
CA HIS A 120 0.11 -6.83 7.78
C HIS A 120 -0.28 -6.42 6.35
N LEU A 121 -0.97 -5.30 6.22
CA LEU A 121 -1.34 -4.74 4.93
C LEU A 121 -1.04 -3.25 4.89
N HIS A 122 -0.22 -2.84 3.92
CA HIS A 122 0.00 -1.44 3.60
C HIS A 122 -1.03 -0.96 2.58
N LEU A 123 -1.94 -0.10 3.00
CA LEU A 123 -3.08 0.39 2.21
C LEU A 123 -3.06 1.94 2.13
N PRO A 124 -2.36 2.52 1.14
CA PRO A 124 -2.19 3.97 1.02
C PRO A 124 -3.51 4.73 0.84
N LEU A 125 -3.89 5.54 1.83
CA LEU A 125 -5.07 6.43 1.82
C LEU A 125 -4.83 7.64 0.93
N GLN A 126 -3.69 8.29 1.10
CA GLN A 126 -3.21 9.55 0.53
C GLN A 126 -3.97 10.79 1.06
N SER A 127 -5.30 10.80 1.07
CA SER A 127 -6.15 11.84 1.64
C SER A 127 -7.47 11.24 2.12
N GLY A 128 -8.07 11.81 3.15
CA GLY A 128 -9.41 11.44 3.62
C GLY A 128 -10.53 12.21 2.94
N SER A 129 -10.22 13.20 2.10
CA SER A 129 -11.24 13.95 1.34
C SER A 129 -11.49 13.33 -0.03
N SER A 130 -12.75 12.97 -0.31
CA SER A 130 -13.17 12.46 -1.64
C SER A 130 -12.88 13.46 -2.75
N ARG A 131 -12.96 14.77 -2.47
CA ARG A 131 -12.62 15.84 -3.42
C ARG A 131 -11.13 15.83 -3.77
N ILE A 132 -10.26 15.73 -2.78
CA ILE A 132 -8.81 15.64 -2.98
C ILE A 132 -8.41 14.32 -3.62
N LEU A 133 -9.00 13.21 -3.21
CA LEU A 133 -8.78 11.91 -3.86
C LEU A 133 -9.11 11.94 -5.34
N LYS A 134 -10.21 12.60 -5.73
CA LYS A 134 -10.56 12.83 -7.14
C LYS A 134 -9.51 13.67 -7.87
N ALA A 135 -9.03 14.76 -7.26
CA ALA A 135 -7.97 15.60 -7.81
C ALA A 135 -6.63 14.85 -7.92
N MET A 136 -6.35 13.93 -7.00
CA MET A 136 -5.22 13.01 -7.03
C MET A 136 -5.37 11.87 -8.05
N ASN A 137 -6.52 11.73 -8.74
CA ASN A 137 -6.85 10.61 -9.64
C ASN A 137 -6.84 9.24 -8.93
N ARG A 138 -7.32 9.20 -7.67
CA ARG A 138 -7.27 7.96 -6.86
C ARG A 138 -8.43 6.99 -7.12
N ARG A 139 -9.51 7.40 -7.76
CA ARG A 139 -10.65 6.58 -8.21
C ARG A 139 -11.34 5.78 -7.10
N TYR A 140 -11.35 6.29 -5.88
CA TYR A 140 -12.18 5.83 -4.76
C TYR A 140 -12.52 7.04 -3.88
N THR A 141 -13.57 6.90 -3.08
CA THR A 141 -14.03 7.92 -2.13
C THR A 141 -13.60 7.58 -0.72
N LYS A 142 -13.76 8.54 0.21
CA LYS A 142 -13.58 8.36 1.64
C LYS A 142 -14.40 7.18 2.16
N GLU A 143 -15.69 7.14 1.80
CA GLU A 143 -16.63 6.13 2.24
C GLU A 143 -16.23 4.73 1.76
N GLN A 144 -15.82 4.61 0.49
CA GLN A 144 -15.33 3.36 -0.08
C GLN A 144 -14.06 2.88 0.63
N TYR A 145 -13.16 3.79 0.98
CA TYR A 145 -11.95 3.43 1.72
C TYR A 145 -12.27 2.97 3.13
N LEU A 146 -13.16 3.67 3.85
CA LEU A 146 -13.60 3.29 5.20
C LEU A 146 -14.27 1.92 5.20
N ALA A 147 -15.19 1.68 4.26
CA ALA A 147 -15.86 0.39 4.10
C ALA A 147 -14.87 -0.75 3.80
N LEU A 148 -13.85 -0.49 2.96
CA LEU A 148 -12.80 -1.45 2.67
C LEU A 148 -11.95 -1.76 3.90
N ALA A 149 -11.53 -0.75 4.66
CA ALA A 149 -10.74 -0.92 5.88
C ALA A 149 -11.52 -1.72 6.94
N GLU A 150 -12.81 -1.43 7.12
CA GLU A 150 -13.69 -2.17 8.03
C GLU A 150 -13.84 -3.64 7.59
N LYS A 151 -14.06 -3.88 6.28
CA LYS A 151 -14.15 -5.23 5.73
C LYS A 151 -12.89 -6.04 5.98
N ILE A 152 -11.71 -5.44 5.77
CA ILE A 152 -10.41 -6.08 6.02
C ILE A 152 -10.28 -6.45 7.50
N LYS A 153 -10.54 -5.52 8.42
CA LYS A 153 -10.44 -5.75 9.86
C LYS A 153 -11.45 -6.77 10.37
N THR A 154 -12.64 -6.84 9.77
CA THR A 154 -13.65 -7.85 10.10
C THR A 154 -13.22 -9.24 9.64
N ALA A 155 -12.65 -9.35 8.44
CA ALA A 155 -12.19 -10.63 7.89
C ALA A 155 -10.90 -11.13 8.55
N ILE A 156 -10.05 -10.20 9.02
CA ILE A 156 -8.74 -10.47 9.62
C ILE A 156 -8.59 -9.59 10.87
N PRO A 157 -9.17 -9.99 12.02
CA PRO A 157 -9.24 -9.12 13.21
C PRO A 157 -7.88 -8.67 13.78
N ASP A 158 -6.83 -9.48 13.59
CA ASP A 158 -5.45 -9.24 14.05
C ASP A 158 -4.57 -8.58 12.99
N ILE A 159 -5.14 -8.03 11.91
CA ILE A 159 -4.36 -7.39 10.86
C ILE A 159 -3.82 -6.04 11.31
N SER A 160 -2.53 -5.83 11.10
CA SER A 160 -1.89 -4.51 11.18
C SER A 160 -2.11 -3.75 9.87
N LEU A 161 -2.78 -2.60 9.93
CA LEU A 161 -2.96 -1.70 8.79
C LEU A 161 -2.02 -0.52 8.88
N THR A 162 -1.23 -0.33 7.84
CA THR A 162 -0.39 0.85 7.65
C THR A 162 -0.81 1.64 6.40
N THR A 163 -0.50 2.92 6.35
CA THR A 163 -0.95 3.80 5.27
C THR A 163 0.07 4.88 4.92
N ASP A 164 -0.15 5.53 3.77
CA ASP A 164 0.51 6.78 3.38
C ASP A 164 -0.51 7.91 3.37
N ILE A 165 -0.11 9.10 3.83
CA ILE A 165 -0.93 10.32 3.83
C ILE A 165 -0.07 11.48 3.33
N ILE A 166 -0.61 12.24 2.37
CA ILE A 166 0.01 13.45 1.83
C ILE A 166 -0.79 14.67 2.29
N VAL A 167 -0.12 15.62 2.92
CA VAL A 167 -0.67 16.90 3.37
C VAL A 167 -0.24 18.02 2.41
N GLY A 168 -1.10 19.00 2.22
CA GLY A 168 -0.79 20.18 1.40
C GLY A 168 -0.84 19.89 -0.12
N PHE A 169 -1.64 18.92 -0.53
CA PHE A 169 -1.92 18.73 -1.96
C PHE A 169 -2.58 19.99 -2.53
N PRO A 170 -2.27 20.41 -3.78
CA PRO A 170 -2.83 21.63 -4.37
C PRO A 170 -4.36 21.69 -4.25
N GLY A 171 -4.85 22.80 -3.69
CA GLY A 171 -6.27 23.03 -3.45
C GLY A 171 -6.86 22.38 -2.21
N GLU A 172 -6.06 21.71 -1.37
CA GLU A 172 -6.52 21.17 -0.09
C GLU A 172 -6.98 22.31 0.82
N THR A 173 -8.23 22.26 1.28
CA THR A 173 -8.79 23.19 2.28
C THR A 173 -8.61 22.63 3.69
N GLU A 174 -9.00 23.44 4.71
CA GLU A 174 -8.99 22.96 6.09
C GLU A 174 -10.02 21.86 6.31
N GLU A 175 -11.16 21.94 5.66
CA GLU A 175 -12.22 20.93 5.72
C GLU A 175 -11.73 19.60 5.12
N ASP A 176 -11.01 19.62 4.00
CA ASP A 176 -10.41 18.42 3.40
C ASP A 176 -9.39 17.77 4.34
N PHE A 177 -8.60 18.60 5.03
CA PHE A 177 -7.64 18.10 5.99
C PHE A 177 -8.32 17.48 7.22
N GLU A 178 -9.39 18.11 7.74
CA GLU A 178 -10.18 17.53 8.84
C GLU A 178 -10.84 16.20 8.44
N GLU A 179 -11.29 16.05 7.20
CA GLU A 179 -11.76 14.75 6.68
C GLU A 179 -10.65 13.70 6.70
N THR A 180 -9.40 14.08 6.46
CA THR A 180 -8.25 13.18 6.56
C THR A 180 -8.01 12.74 8.00
N LEU A 181 -8.08 13.66 8.97
CA LEU A 181 -7.99 13.32 10.39
C LEU A 181 -9.16 12.41 10.84
N ASP A 182 -10.38 12.65 10.33
CA ASP A 182 -11.53 11.80 10.63
C ASP A 182 -11.31 10.34 10.17
N VAL A 183 -10.75 10.13 8.98
CA VAL A 183 -10.39 8.77 8.51
C VAL A 183 -9.33 8.13 9.41
N VAL A 184 -8.30 8.88 9.80
CA VAL A 184 -7.23 8.40 10.69
C VAL A 184 -7.81 7.94 12.03
N ARG A 185 -8.73 8.73 12.62
CA ARG A 185 -9.42 8.40 13.88
C ARG A 185 -10.32 7.18 13.78
N LYS A 186 -11.01 7.02 12.65
CA LYS A 186 -11.93 5.89 12.41
C LYS A 186 -11.21 4.59 12.12
N VAL A 187 -10.23 4.64 11.21
CA VAL A 187 -9.48 3.43 10.81
C VAL A 187 -8.52 2.99 11.90
N ARG A 188 -7.90 3.93 12.64
CA ARG A 188 -6.90 3.65 13.69
C ARG A 188 -5.77 2.78 13.13
N PHE A 189 -4.97 3.39 12.28
CA PHE A 189 -3.81 2.73 11.67
C PHE A 189 -2.76 2.38 12.74
N ASP A 190 -2.08 1.24 12.57
CA ASP A 190 -0.93 0.86 13.39
C ASP A 190 0.26 1.80 13.15
N SER A 191 0.42 2.24 11.91
CA SER A 191 1.39 3.28 11.55
C SER A 191 0.96 3.99 10.27
N ALA A 192 1.36 5.25 10.11
CA ALA A 192 1.19 6.01 8.89
C ALA A 192 2.49 6.71 8.50
N PHE A 193 2.87 6.58 7.25
CA PHE A 193 3.91 7.41 6.64
C PHE A 193 3.26 8.72 6.18
N THR A 194 3.66 9.81 6.82
CA THR A 194 3.12 11.14 6.57
C THR A 194 4.08 11.94 5.71
N PHE A 195 3.57 12.54 4.65
CA PHE A 195 4.36 13.30 3.67
C PHE A 195 3.76 14.69 3.48
N ILE A 196 4.62 15.68 3.31
CA ILE A 196 4.24 16.96 2.72
C ILE A 196 4.27 16.80 1.19
N TYR A 197 3.25 17.30 0.50
CA TYR A 197 3.24 17.31 -0.94
C TYR A 197 4.49 17.98 -1.49
N SER A 198 5.18 17.31 -2.40
CA SER A 198 6.36 17.81 -3.07
C SER A 198 6.13 17.82 -4.58
N LYS A 199 6.32 18.98 -5.20
CA LYS A 199 6.19 19.13 -6.65
C LYS A 199 7.18 18.20 -7.37
N ARG A 200 6.66 17.41 -8.31
CA ARG A 200 7.46 16.57 -9.21
C ARG A 200 7.30 17.09 -10.62
N THR A 201 8.36 17.62 -11.20
CA THR A 201 8.35 18.15 -12.56
C THR A 201 7.76 17.14 -13.54
N GLY A 202 6.85 17.58 -14.39
CA GLY A 202 6.17 16.75 -15.37
C GLY A 202 4.90 16.05 -14.86
N THR A 203 4.54 16.20 -13.58
CA THR A 203 3.28 15.67 -13.05
C THR A 203 2.14 16.71 -13.16
N PRO A 204 0.86 16.26 -13.36
CA PRO A 204 -0.27 17.18 -13.40
C PRO A 204 -0.39 18.07 -12.15
N ALA A 205 -0.17 17.52 -10.97
CA ALA A 205 -0.27 18.27 -9.71
C ALA A 205 0.78 19.38 -9.59
N ALA A 206 1.95 19.24 -10.22
CA ALA A 206 2.97 20.27 -10.22
C ALA A 206 2.56 21.53 -11.00
N ALA A 207 1.64 21.39 -11.97
CA ALA A 207 1.10 22.47 -12.78
C ALA A 207 -0.15 23.14 -12.19
N MET A 208 -0.70 22.63 -11.08
CA MET A 208 -1.85 23.24 -10.42
C MET A 208 -1.46 24.57 -9.76
N GLU A 209 -2.28 25.60 -9.95
CA GLU A 209 -2.00 26.96 -9.47
C GLU A 209 -2.27 27.14 -7.97
N ASN A 210 -3.26 26.44 -7.42
CA ASN A 210 -3.75 26.58 -6.04
C ASN A 210 -2.89 25.82 -5.02
N GLN A 211 -1.58 26.10 -5.01
CA GLN A 211 -0.66 25.54 -4.03
C GLN A 211 -1.02 26.05 -2.62
N VAL A 212 -0.98 25.14 -1.63
CA VAL A 212 -1.24 25.51 -0.24
C VAL A 212 -0.05 26.25 0.35
N PRO A 213 -0.25 27.37 1.11
CA PRO A 213 0.83 28.09 1.76
C PRO A 213 1.65 27.20 2.71
N GLU A 214 2.95 27.43 2.77
CA GLU A 214 3.89 26.56 3.50
C GLU A 214 3.63 26.50 5.00
N ASP A 215 3.26 27.62 5.61
CA ASP A 215 2.90 27.71 7.04
C ASP A 215 1.64 26.88 7.37
N VAL A 216 0.64 26.90 6.46
CA VAL A 216 -0.58 26.08 6.57
C VAL A 216 -0.23 24.59 6.44
N VAL A 217 0.59 24.23 5.46
CA VAL A 217 1.04 22.84 5.27
C VAL A 217 1.77 22.34 6.50
N LYS A 218 2.69 23.13 7.05
CA LYS A 218 3.43 22.77 8.26
C LYS A 218 2.52 22.56 9.45
N ASN A 219 1.56 23.46 9.67
CA ASN A 219 0.59 23.33 10.78
C ASN A 219 -0.22 22.03 10.64
N ARG A 220 -0.75 21.74 9.44
CA ARG A 220 -1.50 20.50 9.17
C ARG A 220 -0.64 19.26 9.36
N PHE A 221 0.60 19.31 8.90
CA PHE A 221 1.53 18.18 9.03
C PHE A 221 1.82 17.87 10.51
N ASP A 222 2.09 18.89 11.34
CA ASP A 222 2.35 18.71 12.76
C ASP A 222 1.12 18.12 13.49
N ARG A 223 -0.08 18.58 13.14
CA ARG A 223 -1.35 18.05 13.70
C ARG A 223 -1.58 16.59 13.28
N LEU A 224 -1.36 16.27 12.01
CA LEU A 224 -1.48 14.90 11.52
C LEU A 224 -0.47 13.97 12.18
N LEU A 225 0.78 14.39 12.28
CA LEU A 225 1.85 13.59 12.90
C LEU A 225 1.52 13.27 14.36
N LYS A 226 1.05 14.26 15.11
CA LYS A 226 0.61 14.06 16.49
C LYS A 226 -0.54 13.06 16.60
N GLU A 227 -1.59 13.22 15.79
CA GLU A 227 -2.76 12.34 15.78
C GLU A 227 -2.36 10.89 15.47
N VAL A 228 -1.53 10.68 14.45
CA VAL A 228 -1.03 9.37 14.05
C VAL A 228 -0.20 8.74 15.17
N GLN A 229 0.70 9.50 15.80
CA GLN A 229 1.54 9.00 16.90
C GLN A 229 0.71 8.60 18.11
N ASP A 230 -0.28 9.42 18.50
CA ASP A 230 -1.16 9.15 19.63
C ASP A 230 -1.98 7.86 19.39
N ILE A 231 -2.51 7.68 18.19
CA ILE A 231 -3.26 6.48 17.82
C ILE A 231 -2.36 5.25 17.77
N SER A 232 -1.19 5.35 17.12
CA SER A 232 -0.23 4.26 17.01
C SER A 232 0.22 3.77 18.38
N ALA A 233 0.51 4.67 19.32
CA ALA A 233 0.85 4.32 20.70
C ALA A 233 -0.28 3.56 21.41
N GLN A 234 -1.55 3.95 21.19
CA GLN A 234 -2.72 3.27 21.77
C GLN A 234 -2.95 1.88 21.15
N VAL A 235 -2.71 1.73 19.85
CA VAL A 235 -2.87 0.44 19.12
C VAL A 235 -1.78 -0.52 19.56
N CYS A 236 -0.51 -0.11 19.50
CA CYS A 236 0.63 -0.94 19.93
C CYS A 236 0.60 -1.28 21.43
N GLY A 237 0.04 -0.42 22.28
CA GLY A 237 -0.10 -0.69 23.73
C GLY A 237 -1.08 -1.81 24.06
N ARG A 238 -1.97 -2.22 23.13
CA ARG A 238 -2.88 -3.34 23.31
C ARG A 238 -2.15 -4.69 23.11
N ASP A 239 -1.13 -4.73 22.28
CA ASP A 239 -0.41 -5.96 21.93
C ASP A 239 0.63 -6.38 22.98
N VAL A 240 0.94 -5.49 23.94
CA VAL A 240 1.90 -5.76 25.03
C VAL A 240 1.27 -6.54 26.19
N HIS A 241 -0.04 -6.69 26.22
CA HIS A 241 -0.81 -7.34 27.30
C HIS A 241 -1.48 -8.65 26.87
N THR A 242 -1.18 -9.17 25.69
CA THR A 242 -1.60 -10.51 25.21
C THR A 242 -0.38 -11.42 25.05
#